data_94325e156fbd7f592a8c104eb57c85b5
#
_entry.id   94325e156fbd7f592a8c104eb57c85b5
#
_cell.length_a   1.000
_cell.length_b   1.000
_cell.length_c   1.000
_cell.angle_alpha   90.00
_cell.angle_beta   90.00
_cell.angle_gamma   90.00
#
_symmetry.space_group_name_H-M   'P 1'
#
loop_
_entity.id
_entity.type
_entity.pdbx_description
1 polymer ?
#
loop_
_entity_poly.entity_id
_entity_poly.type
_entity_poly.pdbx_seq_one_letter_code
_entity_poly.pdbx_strand_id
1 'polypeptide(L)'
;MDNEETLGMAFGTLVGEFMRTKEVPELDAYRFAAMASATGVDGTSADLSTAAATIAAIDAATVAMDDNEVPYEGRILFVSPTIYGLIKGGVTRMVMNGDKNVNYNVNMYNDMRVITVPQARFNSAITLYDGTSNFGYAVPAGSYKINFMVVHPSAVLPVVKHEIPRIFSPAVNQDADAWKFQLRLYHDMFVLKNKVKGIYCHKKSTANV
;
A
#
# COMPACT_ATOMS: atom_id res chain seq x y z
N MET A 1 -42.52 9.60 9.60
CA MET A 1 -41.60 9.84 10.73
C MET A 1 -40.20 9.48 10.23
N ASP A 2 -39.42 10.49 9.92
CA ASP A 2 -38.00 10.26 9.60
C ASP A 2 -37.30 9.87 10.89
N ASN A 3 -36.79 8.67 10.91
CA ASN A 3 -36.07 8.17 12.07
C ASN A 3 -34.63 8.69 12.00
N GLU A 4 -34.36 9.80 12.68
CA GLU A 4 -33.03 10.45 12.71
C GLU A 4 -31.90 9.50 13.10
N GLU A 5 -32.17 8.51 13.96
CA GLU A 5 -31.20 7.49 14.35
C GLU A 5 -30.83 6.59 13.14
N THR A 6 -31.80 6.20 12.33
CA THR A 6 -31.55 5.36 11.15
C THR A 6 -30.76 6.14 10.09
N LEU A 7 -31.06 7.43 9.88
CA LEU A 7 -30.33 8.32 9.00
C LEU A 7 -28.89 8.53 9.47
N GLY A 8 -28.67 8.71 10.77
CA GLY A 8 -27.34 8.84 11.35
C GLY A 8 -26.48 7.57 11.17
N MET A 9 -27.06 6.38 11.36
CA MET A 9 -26.37 5.10 11.11
C MET A 9 -26.05 4.90 9.62
N ALA A 10 -26.97 5.19 8.73
CA ALA A 10 -26.76 5.10 7.28
C ALA A 10 -25.66 6.07 6.82
N PHE A 11 -25.63 7.29 7.35
CA PHE A 11 -24.61 8.27 7.08
C PHE A 11 -23.22 7.83 7.61
N GLY A 12 -23.15 7.27 8.81
CA GLY A 12 -21.92 6.70 9.39
C GLY A 12 -21.36 5.56 8.53
N THR A 13 -22.23 4.68 8.01
CA THR A 13 -21.85 3.61 7.10
C THR A 13 -21.30 4.18 5.78
N LEU A 14 -21.94 5.19 5.21
CA LEU A 14 -21.50 5.86 3.98
C LEU A 14 -20.12 6.49 4.16
N VAL A 15 -19.89 7.19 5.28
CA VAL A 15 -18.58 7.79 5.61
C VAL A 15 -17.50 6.74 5.75
N GLY A 16 -17.78 5.64 6.48
CA GLY A 16 -16.84 4.53 6.63
C GLY A 16 -16.48 3.89 5.29
N GLU A 17 -17.46 3.72 4.41
CA GLU A 17 -17.24 3.17 3.06
C GLU A 17 -16.44 4.14 2.17
N PHE A 18 -16.69 5.44 2.24
CA PHE A 18 -15.92 6.46 1.56
C PHE A 18 -14.45 6.43 2.00
N MET A 19 -14.20 6.44 3.30
CA MET A 19 -12.84 6.35 3.85
C MET A 19 -12.11 5.11 3.35
N ARG A 20 -12.76 3.96 3.42
CA ARG A 20 -12.18 2.68 3.02
C ARG A 20 -11.91 2.58 1.52
N THR A 21 -12.77 3.13 0.68
CA THR A 21 -12.73 2.95 -0.78
C THR A 21 -12.04 4.07 -1.53
N LYS A 22 -11.93 5.25 -0.94
CA LYS A 22 -11.33 6.44 -1.59
C LYS A 22 -10.10 6.94 -0.86
N GLU A 23 -10.23 7.29 0.40
CA GLU A 23 -9.17 7.96 1.17
C GLU A 23 -7.98 7.05 1.44
N VAL A 24 -8.22 5.85 2.00
CA VAL A 24 -7.15 4.88 2.29
C VAL A 24 -6.39 4.46 1.03
N PRO A 25 -7.05 4.15 -0.12
CA PRO A 25 -6.33 3.87 -1.36
C PRO A 25 -5.44 4.99 -1.86
N GLU A 26 -5.87 6.23 -1.74
CA GLU A 26 -5.09 7.39 -2.15
C GLU A 26 -3.86 7.58 -1.26
N LEU A 27 -4.03 7.48 0.07
CA LEU A 27 -2.95 7.50 1.04
C LEU A 27 -1.89 6.43 0.77
N ASP A 28 -2.33 5.20 0.56
CA ASP A 28 -1.42 4.08 0.28
C ASP A 28 -0.66 4.32 -1.03
N ALA A 29 -1.38 4.72 -2.10
CA ALA A 29 -0.76 4.98 -3.39
C ALA A 29 0.28 6.10 -3.30
N TYR A 30 -0.01 7.18 -2.58
CA TYR A 30 0.94 8.27 -2.33
C TYR A 30 2.20 7.77 -1.60
N ARG A 31 2.01 7.03 -0.51
CA ARG A 31 3.13 6.52 0.30
C ARG A 31 4.02 5.56 -0.47
N PHE A 32 3.45 4.62 -1.22
CA PHE A 32 4.24 3.70 -2.05
C PHE A 32 4.97 4.42 -3.17
N ALA A 33 4.33 5.39 -3.83
CA ALA A 33 4.98 6.20 -4.86
C ALA A 33 6.12 7.04 -4.27
N ALA A 34 5.94 7.65 -3.11
CA ALA A 34 6.97 8.42 -2.42
C ALA A 34 8.18 7.55 -2.05
N MET A 35 7.96 6.34 -1.51
CA MET A 35 9.02 5.39 -1.21
C MET A 35 9.75 4.92 -2.48
N ALA A 36 9.00 4.60 -3.55
CA ALA A 36 9.57 4.08 -4.79
C ALA A 36 10.35 5.12 -5.62
N SER A 37 10.04 6.40 -5.44
CA SER A 37 10.66 7.54 -6.15
C SER A 37 11.77 8.22 -5.35
N ALA A 38 11.99 7.85 -4.09
CA ALA A 38 13.01 8.47 -3.26
C ALA A 38 14.42 8.23 -3.84
N THR A 39 15.21 9.31 -3.89
CA THR A 39 16.56 9.26 -4.45
C THR A 39 17.48 8.35 -3.63
N GLY A 40 18.11 7.38 -4.28
CA GLY A 40 19.05 6.44 -3.65
C GLY A 40 18.42 5.13 -3.19
N VAL A 41 17.13 4.91 -3.42
CA VAL A 41 16.47 3.61 -3.21
C VAL A 41 17.06 2.58 -4.16
N ASP A 42 17.47 1.44 -3.62
CA ASP A 42 17.94 0.31 -4.41
C ASP A 42 16.77 -0.43 -5.08
N GLY A 43 17.04 -1.04 -6.21
CA GLY A 43 16.03 -1.82 -6.88
C GLY A 43 16.44 -2.33 -8.24
N THR A 44 15.66 -3.26 -8.74
CA THR A 44 15.79 -3.83 -10.09
C THR A 44 14.45 -3.78 -10.81
N SER A 45 14.50 -3.95 -12.12
CA SER A 45 13.32 -4.01 -12.97
C SER A 45 13.35 -5.26 -13.83
N ALA A 46 12.36 -6.13 -13.67
CA ALA A 46 12.16 -7.31 -14.48
C ALA A 46 10.69 -7.77 -14.46
N ASP A 47 10.28 -8.49 -15.48
CA ASP A 47 8.99 -9.15 -15.48
C ASP A 47 9.13 -10.54 -14.84
N LEU A 48 8.44 -10.72 -13.72
CA LEU A 48 8.44 -11.96 -12.96
C LEU A 48 7.22 -12.80 -13.37
N SER A 49 7.48 -13.91 -14.06
CA SER A 49 6.42 -14.80 -14.59
C SER A 49 6.41 -16.18 -13.92
N THR A 50 7.46 -16.55 -13.18
CA THR A 50 7.58 -17.85 -12.53
C THR A 50 7.84 -17.72 -11.04
N ALA A 51 7.46 -18.74 -10.28
CA ALA A 51 7.72 -18.79 -8.83
C ALA A 51 9.23 -18.76 -8.52
N ALA A 52 10.03 -19.52 -9.27
CA ALA A 52 11.48 -19.58 -9.07
C ALA A 52 12.15 -18.20 -9.29
N ALA A 53 11.79 -17.49 -10.38
CA ALA A 53 12.31 -16.15 -10.65
C ALA A 53 11.87 -15.14 -9.58
N THR A 54 10.64 -15.27 -9.08
CA THR A 54 10.12 -14.41 -8.01
C THR A 54 10.88 -14.60 -6.70
N ILE A 55 11.10 -15.86 -6.31
CA ILE A 55 11.86 -16.20 -5.10
C ILE A 55 13.29 -15.70 -5.22
N ALA A 56 13.95 -15.99 -6.34
CA ALA A 56 15.33 -15.53 -6.57
C ALA A 56 15.44 -13.98 -6.54
N ALA A 57 14.45 -13.26 -7.05
CA ALA A 57 14.44 -11.79 -7.00
C ALA A 57 14.26 -11.25 -5.57
N ILE A 58 13.43 -11.90 -4.74
CA ILE A 58 13.25 -11.51 -3.34
C ILE A 58 14.52 -11.83 -2.53
N ASP A 59 15.15 -12.99 -2.77
CA ASP A 59 16.38 -13.36 -2.11
C ASP A 59 17.53 -12.38 -2.50
N ALA A 60 17.62 -12.00 -3.78
CA ALA A 60 18.58 -10.99 -4.22
C ALA A 60 18.34 -9.61 -3.56
N ALA A 61 17.07 -9.23 -3.36
CA ALA A 61 16.74 -8.03 -2.61
C ALA A 61 17.18 -8.10 -1.15
N THR A 62 17.02 -9.26 -0.51
CA THR A 62 17.46 -9.49 0.86
C THR A 62 18.99 -9.39 0.96
N VAL A 63 19.72 -10.02 0.05
CA VAL A 63 21.19 -9.94 -0.03
C VAL A 63 21.66 -8.50 -0.20
N ALA A 64 21.02 -7.74 -1.12
CA ALA A 64 21.38 -6.34 -1.34
C ALA A 64 21.17 -5.46 -0.10
N MET A 65 20.14 -5.76 0.71
CA MET A 65 19.91 -5.05 1.97
C MET A 65 20.91 -5.48 3.05
N ASP A 66 21.32 -6.74 3.06
CA ASP A 66 22.34 -7.26 3.99
C ASP A 66 23.71 -6.66 3.69
N ASP A 67 24.10 -6.57 2.43
CA ASP A 67 25.32 -5.90 1.97
C ASP A 67 25.35 -4.40 2.33
N ASN A 68 24.20 -3.77 2.44
CA ASN A 68 24.03 -2.39 2.90
C ASN A 68 23.88 -2.24 4.43
N GLU A 69 24.14 -3.30 5.19
CA GLU A 69 24.07 -3.31 6.67
C GLU A 69 22.71 -2.90 7.23
N VAL A 70 21.62 -3.14 6.50
CA VAL A 70 20.26 -2.88 6.98
C VAL A 70 19.89 -3.96 8.01
N PRO A 71 19.35 -3.61 9.18
CA PRO A 71 18.95 -4.60 10.18
C PRO A 71 18.01 -5.65 9.58
N TYR A 72 18.22 -6.90 9.93
CA TYR A 72 17.43 -8.02 9.44
C TYR A 72 16.03 -8.03 10.05
N GLU A 73 15.97 -7.75 11.35
CA GLU A 73 14.72 -7.78 12.11
C GLU A 73 13.77 -6.63 11.71
N GLY A 74 12.48 -6.97 11.57
CA GLY A 74 11.44 -5.98 11.32
C GLY A 74 11.27 -5.56 9.87
N ARG A 75 11.98 -6.16 8.91
CA ARG A 75 11.73 -5.93 7.48
C ARG A 75 10.33 -6.38 7.10
N ILE A 76 9.68 -5.61 6.24
CA ILE A 76 8.33 -5.89 5.73
C ILE A 76 8.41 -6.08 4.22
N LEU A 77 7.83 -7.16 3.73
CA LEU A 77 7.73 -7.46 2.30
C LEU A 77 6.33 -7.12 1.79
N PHE A 78 6.21 -6.03 1.05
CA PHE A 78 5.01 -5.67 0.31
C PHE A 78 5.03 -6.32 -1.06
N VAL A 79 3.95 -7.00 -1.44
CA VAL A 79 3.86 -7.74 -2.71
C VAL A 79 2.57 -7.42 -3.46
N SER A 80 2.65 -7.39 -4.79
CA SER A 80 1.44 -7.34 -5.61
C SER A 80 0.70 -8.68 -5.57
N PRO A 81 -0.63 -8.73 -5.81
CA PRO A 81 -1.41 -9.96 -5.77
C PRO A 81 -0.88 -11.04 -6.74
N THR A 82 -0.40 -10.63 -7.90
CA THR A 82 0.22 -11.53 -8.89
C THR A 82 1.47 -12.20 -8.33
N ILE A 83 2.37 -11.41 -7.74
CA ILE A 83 3.61 -11.90 -7.12
C ILE A 83 3.31 -12.79 -5.92
N TYR A 84 2.33 -12.42 -5.10
CA TYR A 84 1.89 -13.26 -3.99
C TYR A 84 1.41 -14.64 -4.45
N GLY A 85 0.67 -14.69 -5.56
CA GLY A 85 0.26 -15.95 -6.18
C GLY A 85 1.46 -16.82 -6.62
N LEU A 86 2.51 -16.21 -7.18
CA LEU A 86 3.74 -16.90 -7.56
C LEU A 86 4.52 -17.42 -6.35
N ILE A 87 4.64 -16.62 -5.28
CA ILE A 87 5.27 -17.06 -4.02
C ILE A 87 4.54 -18.28 -3.46
N LYS A 88 3.21 -18.23 -3.39
CA LYS A 88 2.39 -19.38 -2.95
C LYS A 88 2.62 -20.64 -3.80
N GLY A 89 2.83 -20.47 -5.09
CA GLY A 89 3.13 -21.57 -6.01
C GLY A 89 4.51 -22.18 -5.81
N GLY A 90 5.48 -21.39 -5.35
CA GLY A 90 6.87 -21.81 -5.13
C GLY A 90 7.14 -22.48 -3.79
N VAL A 91 6.27 -22.27 -2.80
CA VAL A 91 6.44 -22.88 -1.47
C VAL A 91 6.05 -24.36 -1.54
N THR A 92 6.97 -25.24 -1.12
CA THR A 92 6.69 -26.68 -1.04
C THR A 92 5.58 -26.94 -0.03
N ARG A 93 4.50 -27.55 -0.48
CA ARG A 93 3.30 -27.81 0.32
C ARG A 93 3.47 -29.11 1.09
N MET A 94 3.57 -29.03 2.40
CA MET A 94 3.38 -30.20 3.25
C MET A 94 1.89 -30.34 3.57
N VAL A 95 1.25 -31.35 3.01
CA VAL A 95 -0.12 -31.74 3.37
C VAL A 95 -0.01 -32.71 4.55
N MET A 96 -0.40 -32.28 5.75
CA MET A 96 -0.56 -33.20 6.87
C MET A 96 -1.77 -34.09 6.65
N ASN A 97 -1.56 -35.39 6.76
CA ASN A 97 -2.59 -36.42 6.61
C ASN A 97 -3.72 -36.19 7.63
N GLY A 98 -4.93 -35.89 7.15
CA GLY A 98 -6.15 -35.75 8.00
C GLY A 98 -6.74 -34.36 8.10
N ASP A 99 -6.06 -33.32 7.67
CA ASP A 99 -6.61 -31.96 7.70
C ASP A 99 -7.27 -31.63 6.34
N LYS A 100 -8.61 -31.50 6.35
CA LYS A 100 -9.38 -31.13 5.16
C LYS A 100 -9.29 -29.65 4.81
N ASN A 101 -8.77 -28.82 5.71
CA ASN A 101 -8.57 -27.38 5.55
C ASN A 101 -7.12 -27.07 5.24
N VAL A 102 -6.81 -26.88 3.96
CA VAL A 102 -5.48 -26.46 3.53
C VAL A 102 -5.42 -24.92 3.52
N ASN A 103 -4.80 -24.34 4.52
CA ASN A 103 -4.53 -22.90 4.56
C ASN A 103 -3.18 -22.63 3.86
N TYR A 104 -3.23 -21.99 2.66
CA TYR A 104 -2.05 -21.66 1.85
C TYR A 104 -1.60 -20.21 2.00
N ASN A 105 -1.85 -19.56 3.13
CA ASN A 105 -1.41 -18.19 3.32
C ASN A 105 0.07 -18.17 3.71
N VAL A 106 0.86 -17.44 2.92
CA VAL A 106 2.25 -17.13 3.24
C VAL A 106 2.27 -15.81 3.99
N ASN A 107 2.29 -15.88 5.31
CA ASN A 107 2.29 -14.69 6.18
C ASN A 107 3.70 -14.15 6.42
N MET A 108 4.72 -15.02 6.30
CA MET A 108 6.13 -14.67 6.50
C MET A 108 6.99 -15.31 5.42
N TYR A 109 8.03 -14.60 5.00
CA TYR A 109 9.07 -15.08 4.09
C TYR A 109 10.41 -14.54 4.58
N ASN A 110 11.40 -15.40 4.86
CA ASN A 110 12.69 -15.04 5.45
C ASN A 110 12.55 -14.06 6.63
N ASP A 111 11.71 -14.40 7.61
CA ASP A 111 11.34 -13.58 8.77
C ASP A 111 10.72 -12.21 8.45
N MET A 112 10.51 -11.89 7.18
CA MET A 112 9.79 -10.70 6.75
C MET A 112 8.27 -10.96 6.75
N ARG A 113 7.51 -10.06 7.36
CA ARG A 113 6.05 -10.09 7.24
C ARG A 113 5.63 -9.78 5.81
N VAL A 114 4.82 -10.65 5.20
CA VAL A 114 4.31 -10.48 3.83
C VAL A 114 2.97 -9.75 3.88
N ILE A 115 2.87 -8.64 3.16
CA ILE A 115 1.65 -7.84 3.04
C ILE A 115 1.30 -7.69 1.56
N THR A 116 0.11 -8.14 1.19
CA THR A 116 -0.40 -8.00 -0.18
C THR A 116 -0.99 -6.62 -0.39
N VAL A 117 -0.53 -5.91 -1.43
CA VAL A 117 -0.99 -4.57 -1.81
C VAL A 117 -1.68 -4.63 -3.17
N PRO A 118 -2.93 -4.15 -3.30
CA PRO A 118 -3.61 -4.08 -4.60
C PRO A 118 -2.79 -3.30 -5.63
N GLN A 119 -2.69 -3.83 -6.86
CA GLN A 119 -1.83 -3.23 -7.91
C GLN A 119 -2.19 -1.78 -8.24
N ALA A 120 -3.46 -1.39 -8.10
CA ALA A 120 -3.91 -0.02 -8.36
C ALA A 120 -3.18 1.02 -7.48
N ARG A 121 -2.81 0.63 -6.25
CA ARG A 121 -2.08 1.48 -5.28
C ARG A 121 -0.56 1.30 -5.34
N PHE A 122 -0.07 0.32 -6.11
CA PHE A 122 1.31 -0.15 -6.05
C PHE A 122 2.07 0.21 -7.32
N ASN A 123 2.33 1.52 -7.49
CA ASN A 123 3.00 2.11 -8.65
C ASN A 123 4.15 3.02 -8.20
N SER A 124 5.13 3.19 -9.08
CA SER A 124 6.33 3.99 -8.80
C SER A 124 6.10 5.49 -8.80
N ALA A 125 5.00 5.94 -9.39
CA ALA A 125 4.58 7.33 -9.38
C ALA A 125 3.05 7.42 -9.50
N ILE A 126 2.49 8.47 -8.92
CA ILE A 126 1.08 8.83 -9.05
C ILE A 126 0.97 10.34 -9.27
N THR A 127 -0.16 10.78 -9.81
CA THR A 127 -0.57 12.18 -9.89
C THR A 127 -1.81 12.35 -9.03
N LEU A 128 -1.72 13.20 -8.02
CA LEU A 128 -2.88 13.60 -7.23
C LEU A 128 -3.68 14.67 -7.99
N TYR A 129 -4.98 14.57 -7.96
CA TYR A 129 -5.86 15.60 -8.49
C TYR A 129 -6.13 16.67 -7.45
N ASP A 130 -6.36 17.90 -7.92
CA ASP A 130 -6.64 19.07 -7.08
C ASP A 130 -8.10 19.16 -6.62
N GLY A 131 -8.95 18.23 -7.06
CA GLY A 131 -10.37 18.22 -6.73
C GLY A 131 -11.23 19.22 -7.52
N THR A 132 -10.68 19.90 -8.53
CA THR A 132 -11.44 20.86 -9.35
C THR A 132 -12.27 20.14 -10.44
N SER A 133 -11.64 19.28 -11.22
CA SER A 133 -12.27 18.55 -12.32
C SER A 133 -12.29 17.04 -12.08
N ASN A 134 -11.25 16.52 -11.44
CA ASN A 134 -11.11 15.11 -11.10
C ASN A 134 -10.77 14.97 -9.61
N PHE A 135 -11.13 13.82 -9.05
CA PHE A 135 -10.90 13.49 -7.63
C PHE A 135 -10.01 12.26 -7.49
N GLY A 136 -9.28 12.18 -6.38
CA GLY A 136 -8.39 11.08 -6.07
C GLY A 136 -7.07 11.18 -6.81
N TYR A 137 -6.58 10.07 -7.34
CA TYR A 137 -5.29 10.00 -8.03
C TYR A 137 -5.36 9.23 -9.34
N ALA A 138 -4.41 9.50 -10.21
CA ALA A 138 -4.15 8.73 -11.44
C ALA A 138 -2.73 8.18 -11.45
N VAL A 139 -2.54 7.13 -12.24
CA VAL A 139 -1.22 6.57 -12.53
C VAL A 139 -0.74 7.18 -13.84
N PRO A 140 0.31 8.02 -13.83
CA PRO A 140 0.77 8.68 -15.04
C PRO A 140 1.45 7.69 -15.99
N ALA A 141 1.38 7.97 -17.29
CA ALA A 141 2.16 7.27 -18.30
C ALA A 141 3.67 7.39 -17.97
N GLY A 142 4.42 6.33 -18.23
CA GLY A 142 5.85 6.28 -17.88
C GLY A 142 6.14 5.87 -16.43
N SER A 143 5.13 5.72 -15.56
CA SER A 143 5.30 5.09 -14.26
C SER A 143 5.42 3.57 -14.40
N TYR A 144 5.96 2.90 -13.38
CA TYR A 144 6.13 1.45 -13.38
C TYR A 144 5.28 0.80 -12.30
N LYS A 145 4.67 -0.31 -12.63
CA LYS A 145 4.04 -1.19 -11.62
C LYS A 145 5.11 -1.79 -10.74
N ILE A 146 4.89 -1.78 -9.44
CA ILE A 146 5.79 -2.41 -8.48
C ILE A 146 5.38 -3.89 -8.34
N ASN A 147 6.36 -4.78 -8.47
CA ASN A 147 6.18 -6.21 -8.24
C ASN A 147 6.18 -6.50 -6.74
N PHE A 148 7.24 -6.08 -6.06
CA PHE A 148 7.37 -6.14 -4.61
C PHE A 148 8.29 -5.01 -4.10
N MET A 149 8.18 -4.72 -2.82
CA MET A 149 9.02 -3.75 -2.11
C MET A 149 9.37 -4.30 -0.74
N VAL A 150 10.66 -4.31 -0.40
CA VAL A 150 11.10 -4.61 0.97
C VAL A 150 11.40 -3.30 1.66
N VAL A 151 10.83 -3.11 2.85
CA VAL A 151 10.98 -1.87 3.62
C VAL A 151 11.37 -2.20 5.06
N HIS A 152 12.44 -1.59 5.54
CA HIS A 152 12.75 -1.56 6.95
C HIS A 152 12.13 -0.29 7.57
N PRO A 153 11.33 -0.39 8.65
CA PRO A 153 10.59 0.73 9.23
C PRO A 153 11.44 1.94 9.59
N SER A 154 12.72 1.73 9.95
CA SER A 154 13.62 2.84 10.30
C SER A 154 13.99 3.75 9.12
N ALA A 155 13.73 3.33 7.88
CA ALA A 155 14.02 4.11 6.68
C ALA A 155 12.92 5.14 6.34
N VAL A 156 11.73 4.95 6.88
CA VAL A 156 10.54 5.71 6.53
C VAL A 156 9.93 6.41 7.75
N LEU A 157 9.42 7.60 7.54
CA LEU A 157 8.73 8.38 8.57
C LEU A 157 7.39 8.88 8.00
N PRO A 158 6.31 8.13 8.18
CA PRO A 158 4.98 8.63 7.87
C PRO A 158 4.57 9.69 8.90
N VAL A 159 4.18 10.85 8.44
CA VAL A 159 3.73 11.96 9.30
C VAL A 159 2.29 12.28 8.97
N VAL A 160 1.44 12.31 9.98
CA VAL A 160 0.08 12.84 9.91
C VAL A 160 0.01 14.02 10.85
N LYS A 161 -0.16 15.20 10.30
CA LYS A 161 -0.22 16.45 11.08
C LYS A 161 -1.64 16.81 11.50
N HIS A 162 -2.61 16.45 10.68
CA HIS A 162 -3.99 16.81 10.92
C HIS A 162 -4.90 15.72 10.33
N GLU A 163 -5.76 15.18 11.15
CA GLU A 163 -6.76 14.20 10.77
C GLU A 163 -8.00 14.47 11.64
N ILE A 164 -8.91 15.31 11.14
CA ILE A 164 -10.12 15.67 11.90
C ILE A 164 -11.34 15.43 11.01
N PRO A 165 -12.06 14.32 11.23
CA PRO A 165 -13.38 14.14 10.68
C PRO A 165 -14.38 15.01 11.49
N ARG A 166 -15.26 15.72 10.81
CA ARG A 166 -16.35 16.50 11.40
C ARG A 166 -17.66 16.06 10.79
N ILE A 167 -18.63 15.76 11.65
CA ILE A 167 -19.98 15.40 11.26
C ILE A 167 -20.92 16.48 11.81
N PHE A 168 -21.73 17.05 10.95
CA PHE A 168 -22.73 18.05 11.30
C PHE A 168 -24.11 17.43 11.10
N SER A 169 -24.94 17.48 12.14
CA SER A 169 -26.35 17.10 12.04
C SER A 169 -27.14 18.18 11.30
N PRO A 170 -28.34 17.87 10.78
CA PRO A 170 -29.23 18.85 10.14
C PRO A 170 -29.46 20.10 11.01
N ALA A 171 -29.60 19.91 12.32
CA ALA A 171 -29.82 21.02 13.26
C ALA A 171 -28.65 22.01 13.36
N VAL A 172 -27.44 21.61 12.99
CA VAL A 172 -26.20 22.41 13.08
C VAL A 172 -25.72 22.84 11.69
N ASN A 173 -26.14 22.16 10.64
CA ASN A 173 -25.76 22.45 9.27
C ASN A 173 -26.55 23.64 8.75
N GLN A 174 -25.89 24.78 8.55
CA GLN A 174 -26.53 26.01 8.06
C GLN A 174 -26.72 26.05 6.54
N ASP A 175 -26.07 25.15 5.80
CA ASP A 175 -26.08 25.15 4.34
C ASP A 175 -27.30 24.40 3.77
N ALA A 176 -27.79 23.39 4.48
CA ALA A 176 -28.93 22.58 4.07
C ALA A 176 -29.48 21.77 5.25
N ASP A 177 -30.76 21.40 5.20
CA ASP A 177 -31.37 20.44 6.14
C ASP A 177 -30.92 18.99 5.81
N ALA A 178 -29.64 18.73 6.04
CA ALA A 178 -28.99 17.47 5.72
C ALA A 178 -27.74 17.22 6.59
N TRP A 179 -27.38 15.97 6.73
CA TRP A 179 -26.12 15.58 7.33
C TRP A 179 -24.95 16.02 6.45
N LYS A 180 -23.90 16.62 7.06
CA LYS A 180 -22.69 17.07 6.37
C LYS A 180 -21.46 16.42 6.97
N PHE A 181 -20.63 15.83 6.11
CA PHE A 181 -19.32 15.31 6.49
C PHE A 181 -18.21 16.19 5.93
N GLN A 182 -17.23 16.49 6.76
CA GLN A 182 -16.00 17.17 6.37
C GLN A 182 -14.81 16.38 6.89
N LEU A 183 -13.91 16.04 6.01
CA LEU A 183 -12.62 15.46 6.35
C LEU A 183 -11.52 16.43 5.93
N ARG A 184 -10.58 16.68 6.84
CA ARG A 184 -9.33 17.34 6.52
C ARG A 184 -8.19 16.45 6.97
N LEU A 185 -7.43 15.96 6.00
CA LEU A 185 -6.26 15.16 6.22
C LEU A 185 -5.02 15.90 5.70
N TYR A 186 -4.01 16.03 6.54
CA TYR A 186 -2.73 16.62 6.18
C TYR A 186 -1.63 15.64 6.56
N HIS A 187 -1.05 15.00 5.57
CA HIS A 187 -0.05 13.94 5.74
C HIS A 187 1.09 14.09 4.76
N ASP A 188 2.20 13.44 5.08
CA ASP A 188 3.34 13.28 4.18
C ASP A 188 4.09 11.99 4.50
N MET A 189 5.01 11.60 3.62
CA MET A 189 5.87 10.43 3.76
C MET A 189 7.31 10.83 3.50
N PHE A 190 8.13 10.80 4.55
CA PHE A 190 9.54 11.10 4.44
C PHE A 190 10.37 9.83 4.39
N VAL A 191 11.33 9.77 3.47
CA VAL A 191 12.37 8.76 3.42
C VAL A 191 13.65 9.39 3.95
N LEU A 192 14.24 8.76 4.98
CA LEU A 192 15.46 9.26 5.62
C LEU A 192 16.65 9.03 4.70
N LYS A 193 17.34 10.08 4.28
CA LYS A 193 18.46 10.04 3.33
C LYS A 193 19.60 9.09 3.75
N ASN A 194 19.91 9.06 5.04
CA ASN A 194 20.95 8.21 5.62
C ASN A 194 20.53 6.75 5.79
N LYS A 195 19.26 6.42 5.60
CA LYS A 195 18.69 5.06 5.73
C LYS A 195 17.93 4.61 4.49
N VAL A 196 18.11 5.30 3.38
CA VAL A 196 17.40 5.04 2.12
C VAL A 196 17.61 3.60 1.62
N LYS A 197 18.76 2.99 1.92
CA LYS A 197 19.07 1.59 1.63
C LYS A 197 18.19 0.58 2.39
N GLY A 198 17.45 1.03 3.40
CA GLY A 198 16.40 0.27 4.04
C GLY A 198 15.12 0.09 3.21
N ILE A 199 15.12 0.59 1.97
CA ILE A 199 14.05 0.36 0.99
C ILE A 199 14.65 -0.28 -0.25
N TYR A 200 14.07 -1.41 -0.67
CA TYR A 200 14.38 -2.06 -1.95
C TYR A 200 13.11 -2.18 -2.78
N CYS A 201 13.10 -1.65 -4.01
CA CYS A 201 11.93 -1.59 -4.86
C CYS A 201 12.14 -2.36 -6.16
N HIS A 202 11.44 -3.47 -6.36
CA HIS A 202 11.43 -4.23 -7.59
C HIS A 202 10.25 -3.82 -8.47
N LYS A 203 10.52 -3.33 -9.67
CA LYS A 203 9.53 -2.81 -10.63
C LYS A 203 9.34 -3.76 -11.81
N LYS A 204 8.25 -3.62 -12.53
CA LYS A 204 8.14 -4.24 -13.87
C LYS A 204 9.13 -3.57 -14.83
N SER A 205 9.55 -4.31 -15.86
CA SER A 205 10.41 -3.77 -16.92
C SER A 205 9.66 -2.82 -17.86
N THR A 206 8.34 -3.03 -18.01
CA THR A 206 7.48 -2.23 -18.88
C THR A 206 6.77 -1.13 -18.09
N ALA A 207 6.90 0.11 -18.58
CA ALA A 207 6.17 1.25 -18.03
C ALA A 207 4.66 1.15 -18.34
N ASN A 208 3.86 1.86 -17.54
CA ASN A 208 2.45 2.05 -17.84
C ASN A 208 2.28 2.95 -19.07
N VAL A 209 1.33 2.62 -19.91
CA VAL A 209 0.96 3.34 -21.13
C VAL A 209 -0.12 4.38 -20.82
#